data_8f548045ac8e0db036909bcffdbdc8f5
#
_entry.id   8f548045ac8e0db036909bcffdbdc8f5
#
_cell.length_a   1.000
_cell.length_b   1.000
_cell.length_c   1.000
_cell.angle_alpha   90.00
_cell.angle_beta   90.00
_cell.angle_gamma   90.00
#
_symmetry.space_group_name_H-M   'P 1'
#
loop_
_entity.id
_entity.type
_entity.pdbx_description
1 polymer ?
#
loop_
_entity_poly.entity_id
_entity_poly.type
_entity_poly.pdbx_seq_one_letter_code
_entity_poly.pdbx_strand_id
1 'polypeptide(L)'
;MSLRVPDSLTASNSEGYRTSVRLWPGGLSFSGGIPSDEGSFFCEETEVDVTRSPLQTLRDLFREHPFLSYPYAAVRIITSEPNYTIVPEAIYEDEAKERLYRFTFATPVETVVAQPLRELESVLLFGLRRDMHDFIAQTLPTAHWEHTLASLLIGWHERSLRALHAHMYAVVQDRTMDVACFDRGALRFFNRFEVENHDDMMYYLLYVWKQLELDQRNDTLTLSAVASVAFDLKEQLRTYLQDIRVEAIQTLYRADDRTATVGRLTVTTPTNT
;
A
#
# COMPACT_ATOMS: atom_id res chain seq x y z
N MET A 1 -17.99 -16.11 -6.09
CA MET A 1 -17.20 -14.85 -6.19
C MET A 1 -17.04 -14.56 -7.67
N SER A 2 -17.34 -13.35 -8.15
CA SER A 2 -17.32 -13.10 -9.61
C SER A 2 -16.42 -11.90 -9.91
N LEU A 3 -15.15 -12.17 -10.18
CA LEU A 3 -14.28 -11.20 -10.84
C LEU A 3 -14.59 -11.19 -12.33
N ARG A 4 -14.65 -10.01 -12.91
CA ARG A 4 -14.80 -9.82 -14.35
C ARG A 4 -13.59 -9.09 -14.89
N VAL A 5 -13.18 -9.45 -16.10
CA VAL A 5 -12.12 -8.76 -16.82
C VAL A 5 -12.66 -8.29 -18.16
N PRO A 6 -12.06 -7.27 -18.79
CA PRO A 6 -12.46 -6.85 -20.12
C PRO A 6 -12.40 -8.01 -21.13
N ASP A 7 -13.39 -8.08 -22.03
CA ASP A 7 -13.40 -9.09 -23.11
C ASP A 7 -12.16 -9.01 -24.01
N SER A 8 -11.51 -7.85 -24.01
CA SER A 8 -10.24 -7.62 -24.72
C SER A 8 -9.05 -8.37 -24.12
N LEU A 9 -9.10 -8.78 -22.84
CA LEU A 9 -8.05 -9.56 -22.19
C LEU A 9 -8.24 -11.05 -22.47
N THR A 10 -7.30 -11.64 -23.16
CA THR A 10 -7.28 -13.07 -23.50
C THR A 10 -5.94 -13.69 -23.14
N ALA A 11 -5.86 -15.03 -23.08
CA ALA A 11 -4.60 -15.72 -22.83
C ALA A 11 -3.53 -15.41 -23.90
N SER A 12 -3.95 -15.12 -25.13
CA SER A 12 -3.03 -14.88 -26.27
C SER A 12 -2.41 -13.47 -26.27
N ASN A 13 -3.00 -12.50 -25.57
CA ASN A 13 -2.48 -11.14 -25.49
C ASN A 13 -2.07 -10.70 -24.07
N SER A 14 -2.20 -11.59 -23.10
CA SER A 14 -1.89 -11.29 -21.69
C SER A 14 -0.43 -10.88 -21.45
N GLU A 15 0.51 -11.36 -22.27
CA GLU A 15 1.93 -10.95 -22.21
C GLU A 15 2.15 -9.44 -22.42
N GLY A 16 1.17 -8.73 -22.99
CA GLY A 16 1.18 -7.26 -23.08
C GLY A 16 0.73 -6.54 -21.82
N TYR A 17 0.07 -7.25 -20.90
CA TYR A 17 -0.50 -6.66 -19.69
C TYR A 17 0.44 -6.78 -18.49
N ARG A 18 0.45 -5.73 -17.67
CA ARG A 18 0.92 -5.78 -16.27
C ARG A 18 -0.28 -5.88 -15.36
N THR A 19 -0.19 -6.70 -14.32
CA THR A 19 -1.31 -6.94 -13.39
C THR A 19 -0.90 -6.82 -11.95
N SER A 20 -1.88 -6.54 -11.11
CA SER A 20 -1.75 -6.53 -9.65
C SER A 20 -2.88 -7.33 -9.02
N VAL A 21 -2.56 -8.19 -8.07
CA VAL A 21 -3.51 -8.86 -7.18
C VAL A 21 -3.28 -8.28 -5.79
N ARG A 22 -4.22 -7.50 -5.28
CA ARG A 22 -4.15 -6.91 -3.95
C ARG A 22 -5.02 -7.70 -2.99
N LEU A 23 -4.45 -8.12 -1.88
CA LEU A 23 -5.07 -8.94 -0.85
C LEU A 23 -5.24 -8.13 0.43
N TRP A 24 -6.43 -8.16 1.02
CA TRP A 24 -6.71 -7.61 2.35
C TRP A 24 -7.67 -8.51 3.13
N PRO A 25 -7.79 -8.39 4.46
CA PRO A 25 -8.78 -9.12 5.21
C PRO A 25 -10.20 -8.85 4.68
N GLY A 26 -10.86 -9.90 4.19
CA GLY A 26 -12.23 -9.81 3.65
C GLY A 26 -12.36 -9.46 2.17
N GLY A 27 -11.25 -9.29 1.43
CA GLY A 27 -11.34 -8.94 0.01
C GLY A 27 -10.09 -9.16 -0.81
N LEU A 28 -10.27 -9.00 -2.11
CA LEU A 28 -9.21 -9.03 -3.11
C LEU A 28 -9.60 -8.09 -4.24
N SER A 29 -8.62 -7.38 -4.81
CA SER A 29 -8.76 -6.74 -6.10
C SER A 29 -7.82 -7.34 -7.13
N PHE A 30 -8.30 -7.38 -8.38
CA PHE A 30 -7.49 -7.70 -9.56
C PHE A 30 -7.53 -6.52 -10.51
N SER A 31 -6.39 -5.99 -10.81
CA SER A 31 -6.23 -4.87 -11.74
C SER A 31 -5.23 -5.20 -12.82
N GLY A 32 -5.37 -4.56 -13.96
CA GLY A 32 -4.45 -4.76 -15.06
C GLY A 32 -4.53 -3.66 -16.10
N GLY A 33 -3.51 -3.61 -16.97
CA GLY A 33 -3.46 -2.68 -18.08
C GLY A 33 -2.22 -2.89 -18.94
N ILE A 34 -2.25 -2.29 -20.12
CA ILE A 34 -1.13 -2.30 -21.06
C ILE A 34 -0.32 -1.02 -20.83
N PRO A 35 1.02 -1.11 -20.63
CA PRO A 35 1.85 0.08 -20.45
C PRO A 35 1.63 1.10 -21.57
N SER A 36 1.48 2.37 -21.17
CA SER A 36 1.24 3.49 -22.08
C SER A 36 -0.13 3.52 -22.80
N ASP A 37 -1.03 2.60 -22.47
CA ASP A 37 -2.43 2.63 -22.90
C ASP A 37 -3.36 2.79 -21.70
N GLU A 38 -3.69 4.03 -21.38
CA GLU A 38 -4.54 4.36 -20.23
C GLU A 38 -5.97 3.82 -20.35
N GLY A 39 -6.46 3.64 -21.56
CA GLY A 39 -7.79 3.09 -21.86
C GLY A 39 -7.91 1.61 -21.52
N SER A 40 -6.77 0.90 -21.43
CA SER A 40 -6.72 -0.53 -21.12
C SER A 40 -6.85 -0.83 -19.62
N PHE A 41 -6.77 0.17 -18.74
CA PHE A 41 -6.81 -0.04 -17.29
C PHE A 41 -8.17 -0.57 -16.83
N PHE A 42 -8.14 -1.65 -16.07
CA PHE A 42 -9.30 -2.17 -15.35
C PHE A 42 -8.92 -2.48 -13.89
N CYS A 43 -9.90 -2.47 -13.00
CA CYS A 43 -9.75 -2.86 -11.61
C CYS A 43 -11.09 -3.41 -11.11
N GLU A 44 -11.09 -4.67 -10.71
CA GLU A 44 -12.24 -5.38 -10.18
C GLU A 44 -11.97 -5.82 -8.75
N GLU A 45 -12.98 -5.69 -7.91
CA GLU A 45 -12.89 -6.06 -6.49
C GLU A 45 -13.90 -7.16 -6.19
N THR A 46 -13.56 -8.06 -5.28
CA THR A 46 -14.47 -9.08 -4.78
C THR A 46 -14.26 -9.28 -3.30
N GLU A 47 -15.36 -9.49 -2.59
CA GLU A 47 -15.32 -9.90 -1.18
C GLU A 47 -14.93 -11.37 -1.07
N VAL A 48 -14.22 -11.71 -0.01
CA VAL A 48 -13.84 -13.08 0.35
C VAL A 48 -14.39 -13.45 1.72
N ASP A 49 -14.72 -14.71 1.89
CA ASP A 49 -15.21 -15.23 3.16
C ASP A 49 -14.04 -15.33 4.18
N VAL A 50 -14.05 -14.44 5.16
CA VAL A 50 -13.02 -14.37 6.21
C VAL A 50 -13.00 -15.59 7.14
N THR A 51 -14.03 -16.45 7.12
CA THR A 51 -14.06 -17.67 7.92
C THR A 51 -13.25 -18.81 7.31
N ARG A 52 -12.89 -18.69 6.03
CA ARG A 52 -12.09 -19.67 5.29
C ARG A 52 -10.60 -19.38 5.42
N SER A 53 -9.79 -20.42 5.28
CA SER A 53 -8.33 -20.24 5.19
C SER A 53 -7.96 -19.33 4.02
N PRO A 54 -7.12 -18.29 4.21
CA PRO A 54 -6.68 -17.40 3.14
C PRO A 54 -6.10 -18.14 1.93
N LEU A 55 -5.29 -19.18 2.17
CA LEU A 55 -4.74 -20.02 1.10
C LEU A 55 -5.84 -20.75 0.33
N GLN A 56 -6.85 -21.29 1.02
CA GLN A 56 -7.93 -22.02 0.35
C GLN A 56 -8.78 -21.08 -0.49
N THR A 57 -9.06 -19.89 0.04
CA THR A 57 -9.75 -18.83 -0.71
C THR A 57 -8.98 -18.45 -1.98
N LEU A 58 -7.66 -18.25 -1.87
CA LEU A 58 -6.81 -17.92 -2.99
C LEU A 58 -6.80 -19.05 -4.05
N ARG A 59 -6.65 -20.31 -3.63
CA ARG A 59 -6.72 -21.47 -4.54
C ARG A 59 -8.05 -21.58 -5.26
N ASP A 60 -9.16 -21.34 -4.57
CA ASP A 60 -10.49 -21.37 -5.16
C ASP A 60 -10.66 -20.24 -6.19
N LEU A 61 -10.19 -19.02 -5.90
CA LEU A 61 -10.19 -17.91 -6.84
C LEU A 61 -9.40 -18.21 -8.11
N PHE A 62 -8.19 -18.75 -7.99
CA PHE A 62 -7.37 -19.11 -9.15
C PHE A 62 -7.98 -20.24 -9.98
N ARG A 63 -8.69 -21.17 -9.33
CA ARG A 63 -9.41 -22.24 -10.04
C ARG A 63 -10.65 -21.72 -10.77
N GLU A 64 -11.40 -20.82 -10.14
CA GLU A 64 -12.64 -20.24 -10.68
C GLU A 64 -12.36 -19.20 -11.78
N HIS A 65 -11.20 -18.56 -11.74
CA HIS A 65 -10.80 -17.47 -12.63
C HIS A 65 -9.46 -17.76 -13.32
N PRO A 66 -9.45 -18.55 -14.43
CA PRO A 66 -8.21 -18.93 -15.10
C PRO A 66 -7.35 -17.75 -15.56
N PHE A 67 -7.95 -16.60 -15.83
CA PHE A 67 -7.22 -15.39 -16.23
C PHE A 67 -6.23 -14.91 -15.14
N LEU A 68 -6.42 -15.24 -13.86
CA LEU A 68 -5.45 -14.91 -12.80
C LEU A 68 -4.09 -15.60 -13.00
N SER A 69 -4.05 -16.68 -13.82
CA SER A 69 -2.83 -17.45 -14.11
C SER A 69 -2.31 -17.25 -15.53
N TYR A 70 -2.79 -16.24 -16.25
CA TYR A 70 -2.29 -15.98 -17.61
C TYR A 70 -0.81 -15.51 -17.58
N PRO A 71 -0.04 -15.72 -18.67
CA PRO A 71 1.36 -15.29 -18.75
C PRO A 71 1.45 -13.76 -18.94
N TYR A 72 1.28 -13.03 -17.88
CA TYR A 72 1.41 -11.56 -17.88
C TYR A 72 2.86 -11.10 -17.97
N ALA A 73 3.09 -9.89 -18.52
CA ALA A 73 4.41 -9.26 -18.56
C ALA A 73 5.01 -9.04 -17.17
N ALA A 74 4.17 -8.72 -16.20
CA ALA A 74 4.55 -8.59 -14.79
C ALA A 74 3.33 -8.80 -13.91
N VAL A 75 3.53 -9.42 -12.74
CA VAL A 75 2.48 -9.63 -11.74
C VAL A 75 2.97 -9.12 -10.39
N ARG A 76 2.20 -8.23 -9.77
CA ARG A 76 2.40 -7.77 -8.39
C ARG A 76 1.41 -8.48 -7.48
N ILE A 77 1.87 -9.06 -6.39
CA ILE A 77 1.00 -9.59 -5.34
C ILE A 77 1.16 -8.66 -4.13
N ILE A 78 0.14 -7.89 -3.85
CA ILE A 78 0.18 -6.84 -2.83
C ILE A 78 -0.58 -7.34 -1.60
N THR A 79 0.05 -7.28 -0.44
CA THR A 79 -0.52 -7.73 0.83
C THR A 79 -0.54 -6.62 1.87
N SER A 80 -1.47 -6.74 2.84
CA SER A 80 -1.62 -5.84 3.98
C SER A 80 -1.24 -6.54 5.29
N GLU A 81 -0.18 -7.36 5.26
CA GLU A 81 0.27 -8.09 6.45
C GLU A 81 0.52 -7.13 7.63
N PRO A 82 0.02 -7.45 8.84
CA PRO A 82 0.05 -6.50 9.95
C PRO A 82 1.46 -6.24 10.51
N ASN A 83 2.35 -7.25 10.38
CA ASN A 83 3.70 -7.18 10.94
C ASN A 83 4.70 -6.80 9.85
N TYR A 84 5.18 -5.59 9.91
CA TYR A 84 6.23 -5.08 9.01
C TYR A 84 7.10 -4.03 9.71
N THR A 85 8.32 -3.85 9.24
CA THR A 85 9.25 -2.85 9.75
C THR A 85 10.04 -2.24 8.59
N ILE A 86 10.49 -1.00 8.78
CA ILE A 86 11.36 -0.30 7.82
C ILE A 86 12.76 -0.25 8.39
N VAL A 87 13.73 -0.66 7.57
CA VAL A 87 15.15 -0.69 7.92
C VAL A 87 15.89 0.24 6.95
N PRO A 88 16.74 1.17 7.44
CA PRO A 88 17.60 1.96 6.57
C PRO A 88 18.47 1.06 5.69
N GLU A 89 18.58 1.37 4.39
CA GLU A 89 19.37 0.58 3.43
C GLU A 89 20.83 0.46 3.85
N ALA A 90 21.38 1.53 4.47
CA ALA A 90 22.77 1.58 4.94
C ALA A 90 23.15 0.50 5.97
N ILE A 91 22.16 -0.08 6.67
CA ILE A 91 22.40 -1.15 7.69
C ILE A 91 21.71 -2.46 7.31
N TYR A 92 21.09 -2.54 6.14
CA TYR A 92 20.41 -3.72 5.66
C TYR A 92 21.39 -4.68 4.97
N GLU A 93 21.31 -5.95 5.37
CA GLU A 93 21.97 -7.08 4.71
C GLU A 93 20.90 -8.17 4.50
N ASP A 94 20.82 -8.75 3.30
CA ASP A 94 19.76 -9.74 2.98
C ASP A 94 19.85 -10.99 3.86
N GLU A 95 21.07 -11.42 4.23
CA GLU A 95 21.31 -12.54 5.13
C GLU A 95 20.83 -12.27 6.56
N ALA A 96 20.64 -10.99 6.92
CA ALA A 96 20.20 -10.59 8.25
C ALA A 96 18.69 -10.32 8.35
N LYS A 97 17.95 -10.41 7.24
CA LYS A 97 16.53 -9.99 7.18
C LYS A 97 15.62 -10.67 8.20
N GLU A 98 15.77 -11.99 8.40
CA GLU A 98 15.00 -12.72 9.41
C GLU A 98 15.34 -12.28 10.82
N ARG A 99 16.63 -11.98 11.09
CA ARG A 99 17.08 -11.49 12.39
C ARG A 99 16.55 -10.09 12.67
N LEU A 100 16.59 -9.21 11.70
CA LEU A 100 16.06 -7.84 11.79
C LEU A 100 14.54 -7.86 12.02
N TYR A 101 13.81 -8.69 11.28
CA TYR A 101 12.39 -8.86 11.46
C TYR A 101 12.04 -9.39 12.87
N ARG A 102 12.72 -10.45 13.34
CA ARG A 102 12.51 -11.06 14.67
C ARG A 102 12.92 -10.15 15.83
N PHE A 103 13.79 -9.19 15.59
CA PHE A 103 14.11 -8.18 16.60
C PHE A 103 12.91 -7.30 16.91
N THR A 104 12.08 -7.02 15.89
CA THR A 104 10.88 -6.19 16.03
C THR A 104 9.65 -7.00 16.46
N PHE A 105 9.52 -8.22 15.92
CA PHE A 105 8.32 -9.05 16.13
C PHE A 105 8.67 -10.39 16.76
N ALA A 106 8.08 -10.66 17.94
CA ALA A 106 8.23 -11.95 18.62
C ALA A 106 7.43 -13.08 17.95
N THR A 107 6.43 -12.75 17.13
CA THR A 107 5.58 -13.74 16.45
C THR A 107 6.40 -14.46 15.37
N PRO A 108 6.45 -15.80 15.40
CA PRO A 108 7.12 -16.55 14.36
C PRO A 108 6.50 -16.29 12.99
N VAL A 109 7.34 -15.97 12.03
CA VAL A 109 6.96 -15.89 10.63
C VAL A 109 7.76 -16.92 9.85
N GLU A 110 7.15 -17.53 8.87
CA GLU A 110 7.78 -18.63 8.14
C GLU A 110 8.63 -18.13 6.97
N THR A 111 8.27 -16.98 6.41
CA THR A 111 8.99 -16.34 5.30
C THR A 111 9.01 -14.83 5.51
N VAL A 112 10.19 -14.22 5.48
CA VAL A 112 10.37 -12.76 5.50
C VAL A 112 10.67 -12.29 4.09
N VAL A 113 9.85 -11.36 3.61
CA VAL A 113 10.06 -10.66 2.33
C VAL A 113 10.71 -9.31 2.60
N ALA A 114 11.72 -8.99 1.78
CA ALA A 114 12.36 -7.69 1.78
C ALA A 114 11.98 -6.94 0.50
N GLN A 115 11.36 -5.79 0.66
CA GLN A 115 10.97 -4.91 -0.45
C GLN A 115 11.79 -3.62 -0.41
N PRO A 116 12.69 -3.38 -1.37
CA PRO A 116 13.45 -2.14 -1.43
C PRO A 116 12.53 -0.93 -1.66
N LEU A 117 12.73 0.12 -0.88
CA LEU A 117 12.12 1.45 -1.03
C LEU A 117 13.22 2.43 -1.43
N ARG A 118 13.66 2.36 -2.66
CA ARG A 118 14.87 3.08 -3.16
C ARG A 118 14.76 4.57 -2.98
N GLU A 119 13.58 5.14 -3.22
CA GLU A 119 13.30 6.57 -3.06
C GLU A 119 13.43 7.04 -1.60
N LEU A 120 13.37 6.11 -0.66
CA LEU A 120 13.45 6.37 0.78
C LEU A 120 14.73 5.83 1.41
N GLU A 121 15.68 5.34 0.60
CA GLU A 121 16.94 4.73 1.06
C GLU A 121 16.69 3.69 2.18
N SER A 122 15.66 2.87 2.01
CA SER A 122 15.15 1.96 3.03
C SER A 122 14.70 0.63 2.43
N VAL A 123 14.55 -0.36 3.29
CA VAL A 123 13.97 -1.67 2.95
C VAL A 123 12.81 -1.95 3.89
N LEU A 124 11.67 -2.29 3.33
CA LEU A 124 10.50 -2.74 4.07
C LEU A 124 10.56 -4.26 4.23
N LEU A 125 10.57 -4.73 5.48
CA LEU A 125 10.50 -6.14 5.81
C LEU A 125 9.10 -6.50 6.28
N PHE A 126 8.51 -7.55 5.74
CA PHE A 126 7.21 -8.06 6.19
C PHE A 126 7.18 -9.59 6.15
N GLY A 127 6.34 -10.16 7.01
CA GLY A 127 6.20 -11.60 7.12
C GLY A 127 5.10 -12.14 6.24
N LEU A 128 5.32 -13.33 5.65
CA LEU A 128 4.31 -14.07 4.92
C LEU A 128 4.19 -15.50 5.47
N ARG A 129 3.00 -16.07 5.34
CA ARG A 129 2.81 -17.51 5.50
C ARG A 129 3.50 -18.24 4.36
N ARG A 130 4.28 -19.26 4.69
CA ARG A 130 5.02 -20.05 3.69
C ARG A 130 4.11 -20.69 2.66
N ASP A 131 2.98 -21.23 3.11
CA ASP A 131 2.03 -21.90 2.22
C ASP A 131 1.45 -20.98 1.15
N MET A 132 1.20 -19.70 1.48
CA MET A 132 0.77 -18.69 0.51
C MET A 132 1.90 -18.27 -0.42
N HIS A 133 3.09 -18.05 0.13
CA HIS A 133 4.27 -17.72 -0.65
C HIS A 133 4.57 -18.80 -1.70
N ASP A 134 4.60 -20.07 -1.27
CA ASP A 134 4.91 -21.21 -2.13
C ASP A 134 3.83 -21.43 -3.20
N PHE A 135 2.55 -21.25 -2.84
CA PHE A 135 1.46 -21.32 -3.80
C PHE A 135 1.60 -20.29 -4.93
N ILE A 136 1.88 -19.03 -4.57
CA ILE A 136 2.08 -17.98 -5.58
C ILE A 136 3.33 -18.22 -6.41
N ALA A 137 4.46 -18.62 -5.79
CA ALA A 137 5.68 -18.91 -6.52
C ALA A 137 5.53 -20.03 -7.53
N GLN A 138 4.68 -21.04 -7.23
CA GLN A 138 4.38 -22.14 -8.16
C GLN A 138 3.39 -21.74 -9.26
N THR A 139 2.40 -20.90 -8.94
CA THR A 139 1.32 -20.54 -9.86
C THR A 139 1.70 -19.38 -10.78
N LEU A 140 2.47 -18.43 -10.26
CA LEU A 140 2.89 -17.19 -10.91
C LEU A 140 4.40 -16.99 -10.73
N PRO A 141 5.26 -17.70 -11.46
CA PRO A 141 6.72 -17.66 -11.24
C PRO A 141 7.35 -16.27 -11.45
N THR A 142 6.69 -15.38 -12.17
CA THR A 142 7.14 -14.01 -12.42
C THR A 142 6.58 -13.00 -11.43
N ALA A 143 5.74 -13.44 -10.48
CA ALA A 143 5.15 -12.57 -9.49
C ALA A 143 6.15 -12.16 -8.41
N HIS A 144 6.04 -10.92 -7.95
CA HIS A 144 6.75 -10.44 -6.78
C HIS A 144 5.77 -9.91 -5.74
N TRP A 145 6.17 -10.12 -4.49
CA TRP A 145 5.41 -9.66 -3.35
C TRP A 145 5.72 -8.21 -3.03
N GLU A 146 4.67 -7.46 -2.76
CA GLU A 146 4.76 -6.08 -2.29
C GLU A 146 3.85 -5.89 -1.07
N HIS A 147 4.19 -4.93 -0.25
CA HIS A 147 3.37 -4.52 0.88
C HIS A 147 2.59 -3.24 0.54
N THR A 148 1.34 -3.17 0.92
CA THR A 148 0.47 -2.01 0.69
C THR A 148 1.09 -0.70 1.18
N LEU A 149 1.80 -0.73 2.32
CA LEU A 149 2.49 0.44 2.85
C LEU A 149 3.56 0.99 1.91
N ALA A 150 4.27 0.14 1.16
CA ALA A 150 5.31 0.59 0.23
C ALA A 150 4.74 1.55 -0.81
N SER A 151 3.61 1.18 -1.41
CA SER A 151 2.89 2.03 -2.37
C SER A 151 2.49 3.37 -1.77
N LEU A 152 1.99 3.36 -0.54
CA LEU A 152 1.61 4.59 0.17
C LEU A 152 2.81 5.49 0.43
N LEU A 153 3.89 4.94 0.98
CA LEU A 153 5.11 5.69 1.29
C LEU A 153 5.73 6.32 0.04
N ILE A 154 5.81 5.57 -1.07
CA ILE A 154 6.33 6.09 -2.34
C ILE A 154 5.41 7.20 -2.87
N GLY A 155 4.10 7.01 -2.85
CA GLY A 155 3.14 8.03 -3.28
C GLY A 155 3.19 9.31 -2.42
N TRP A 156 3.39 9.18 -1.12
CA TRP A 156 3.54 10.31 -0.20
C TRP A 156 4.88 11.03 -0.37
N HIS A 157 5.97 10.27 -0.57
CA HIS A 157 7.27 10.83 -0.93
C HIS A 157 7.16 11.73 -2.16
N GLU A 158 6.57 11.24 -3.24
CA GLU A 158 6.41 12.00 -4.49
C GLU A 158 5.57 13.27 -4.33
N ARG A 159 4.52 13.22 -3.52
CA ARG A 159 3.72 14.40 -3.21
C ARG A 159 4.53 15.41 -2.40
N SER A 160 5.35 14.95 -1.46
CA SER A 160 6.16 15.79 -0.59
C SER A 160 7.30 16.51 -1.33
N LEU A 161 7.81 15.94 -2.43
CA LEU A 161 8.80 16.60 -3.29
C LEU A 161 8.31 17.93 -3.88
N ARG A 162 6.98 18.10 -4.00
CA ARG A 162 6.33 19.30 -4.54
C ARG A 162 5.75 20.20 -3.44
N ALA A 163 5.79 19.76 -2.20
CA ALA A 163 5.24 20.49 -1.07
C ALA A 163 6.25 21.51 -0.55
N LEU A 164 5.75 22.68 -0.15
CA LEU A 164 6.57 23.74 0.46
C LEU A 164 6.79 23.50 1.97
N HIS A 165 5.90 22.75 2.58
CA HIS A 165 5.83 22.51 4.03
C HIS A 165 5.81 21.01 4.31
N ALA A 166 6.08 20.64 5.55
CA ALA A 166 6.03 19.25 5.98
C ALA A 166 4.60 18.70 5.87
N HIS A 167 4.50 17.40 5.62
CA HIS A 167 3.23 16.73 5.44
C HIS A 167 3.20 15.43 6.26
N MET A 168 2.31 15.38 7.22
CA MET A 168 2.00 14.17 7.97
C MET A 168 0.85 13.42 7.32
N TYR A 169 0.99 12.13 7.18
CA TYR A 169 -0.03 11.21 6.67
C TYR A 169 -0.37 10.22 7.77
N ALA A 170 -1.65 9.97 7.98
CA ALA A 170 -2.14 8.96 8.90
C ALA A 170 -3.16 8.06 8.21
N VAL A 171 -2.93 6.75 8.28
CA VAL A 171 -3.86 5.74 7.77
C VAL A 171 -4.37 4.91 8.93
N VAL A 172 -5.68 4.96 9.15
CA VAL A 172 -6.35 4.18 10.20
C VAL A 172 -7.05 2.99 9.56
N GLN A 173 -6.66 1.80 9.99
CA GLN A 173 -7.28 0.53 9.59
C GLN A 173 -7.47 -0.34 10.81
N ASP A 174 -8.71 -0.80 11.03
CA ASP A 174 -9.08 -1.61 12.18
C ASP A 174 -8.64 -0.96 13.51
N ARG A 175 -7.69 -1.57 14.21
CA ARG A 175 -7.14 -1.11 15.49
C ARG A 175 -5.71 -0.58 15.36
N THR A 176 -5.29 -0.18 14.18
CA THR A 176 -3.95 0.33 13.94
C THR A 176 -4.00 1.66 13.20
N MET A 177 -3.01 2.50 13.47
CA MET A 177 -2.79 3.77 12.78
C MET A 177 -1.32 3.87 12.35
N ASP A 178 -1.10 3.88 11.04
CA ASP A 178 0.21 4.15 10.45
C ASP A 178 0.38 5.65 10.29
N VAL A 179 1.46 6.19 10.82
CA VAL A 179 1.78 7.62 10.72
C VAL A 179 3.12 7.79 10.04
N ALA A 180 3.14 8.55 8.95
CA ALA A 180 4.36 8.96 8.25
C ALA A 180 4.44 10.48 8.17
N CYS A 181 5.65 11.03 8.27
CA CYS A 181 5.88 12.45 8.04
C CYS A 181 7.00 12.66 7.04
N PHE A 182 6.73 13.47 6.05
CA PHE A 182 7.68 13.86 5.01
C PHE A 182 7.93 15.37 5.02
N ASP A 183 9.18 15.74 4.79
CA ASP A 183 9.58 17.12 4.52
C ASP A 183 10.44 17.17 3.26
N ARG A 184 9.91 17.74 2.18
CA ARG A 184 10.58 17.89 0.88
C ARG A 184 11.23 16.60 0.36
N GLY A 185 10.48 15.52 0.40
CA GLY A 185 10.90 14.18 -0.01
C GLY A 185 11.59 13.36 1.09
N ALA A 186 12.13 13.96 2.13
CA ALA A 186 12.75 13.21 3.22
C ALA A 186 11.71 12.60 4.15
N LEU A 187 11.77 11.29 4.39
CA LEU A 187 10.99 10.61 5.42
C LEU A 187 11.57 10.97 6.79
N ARG A 188 10.86 11.85 7.54
CA ARG A 188 11.25 12.33 8.86
C ARG A 188 10.82 11.38 9.98
N PHE A 189 9.71 10.67 9.77
CA PHE A 189 9.12 9.79 10.75
C PHE A 189 8.26 8.74 10.08
N PHE A 190 8.31 7.53 10.61
CA PHE A 190 7.34 6.48 10.35
C PHE A 190 7.16 5.63 11.61
N ASN A 191 5.91 5.38 12.00
CA ASN A 191 5.58 4.41 13.03
C ASN A 191 4.14 3.90 12.88
N ARG A 192 3.91 2.68 13.36
CA ARG A 192 2.59 2.09 13.57
C ARG A 192 2.22 2.16 15.02
N PHE A 193 1.01 2.61 15.31
CA PHE A 193 0.42 2.67 16.64
C PHE A 193 -0.78 1.73 16.72
N GLU A 194 -0.91 1.01 17.83
CA GLU A 194 -2.16 0.36 18.20
C GLU A 194 -3.07 1.43 18.79
N VAL A 195 -4.34 1.46 18.34
CA VAL A 195 -5.34 2.44 18.74
C VAL A 195 -6.66 1.72 19.05
N GLU A 196 -7.26 2.07 20.17
CA GLU A 196 -8.53 1.46 20.59
C GLU A 196 -9.73 2.40 20.35
N ASN A 197 -9.49 3.70 20.34
CA ASN A 197 -10.52 4.73 20.26
C ASN A 197 -9.99 6.02 19.63
N HIS A 198 -10.87 7.02 19.48
CA HIS A 198 -10.53 8.32 18.91
C HIS A 198 -9.51 9.11 19.76
N ASP A 199 -9.55 8.96 21.08
CA ASP A 199 -8.65 9.68 21.98
C ASP A 199 -7.20 9.19 21.80
N ASP A 200 -6.99 7.90 21.59
CA ASP A 200 -5.67 7.34 21.27
C ASP A 200 -5.14 7.90 19.95
N MET A 201 -6.00 7.95 18.92
CA MET A 201 -5.63 8.49 17.61
C MET A 201 -5.23 9.97 17.73
N MET A 202 -6.05 10.77 18.42
CA MET A 202 -5.78 12.17 18.68
C MET A 202 -4.46 12.35 19.45
N TYR A 203 -4.26 11.56 20.51
CA TYR A 203 -3.06 11.61 21.32
C TYR A 203 -1.81 11.38 20.48
N TYR A 204 -1.75 10.27 19.73
CA TYR A 204 -0.56 9.94 18.93
C TYR A 204 -0.32 10.93 17.80
N LEU A 205 -1.35 11.41 17.12
CA LEU A 205 -1.20 12.42 16.07
C LEU A 205 -0.63 13.72 16.61
N LEU A 206 -1.17 14.25 17.70
CA LEU A 206 -0.68 15.49 18.31
C LEU A 206 0.68 15.31 18.99
N TYR A 207 0.94 14.12 19.56
CA TYR A 207 2.24 13.79 20.13
C TYR A 207 3.34 13.80 19.07
N VAL A 208 3.14 13.09 17.95
CA VAL A 208 4.09 13.06 16.84
C VAL A 208 4.25 14.45 16.21
N TRP A 209 3.14 15.17 16.01
CA TRP A 209 3.16 16.56 15.54
C TRP A 209 4.08 17.44 16.35
N LYS A 210 3.93 17.37 17.67
CA LYS A 210 4.76 18.13 18.62
C LYS A 210 6.22 17.67 18.63
N GLN A 211 6.48 16.36 18.59
CA GLN A 211 7.84 15.80 18.60
C GLN A 211 8.64 16.20 17.36
N LEU A 212 7.98 16.34 16.23
CA LEU A 212 8.58 16.76 14.96
C LEU A 212 8.62 18.29 14.81
N GLU A 213 8.12 19.04 15.80
CA GLU A 213 8.05 20.50 15.80
C GLU A 213 7.31 21.06 14.55
N LEU A 214 6.23 20.37 14.13
CA LEU A 214 5.46 20.78 12.96
C LEU A 214 4.64 22.04 13.24
N ASP A 215 4.56 22.91 12.22
CA ASP A 215 3.81 24.17 12.30
C ASP A 215 2.31 23.93 12.16
N GLN A 216 1.53 24.36 13.15
CA GLN A 216 0.07 24.18 13.20
C GLN A 216 -0.67 24.94 12.10
N ARG A 217 -0.05 25.93 11.45
CA ARG A 217 -0.67 26.79 10.43
C ARG A 217 -0.30 26.41 9.01
N ASN A 218 0.93 25.94 8.82
CA ASN A 218 1.50 25.76 7.50
C ASN A 218 1.66 24.29 7.09
N ASP A 219 1.94 23.39 8.06
CA ASP A 219 2.11 21.98 7.77
C ASP A 219 0.76 21.28 7.61
N THR A 220 0.72 20.24 6.81
CA THR A 220 -0.51 19.54 6.43
C THR A 220 -0.62 18.19 7.14
N LEU A 221 -1.83 17.85 7.59
CA LEU A 221 -2.20 16.49 7.98
C LEU A 221 -3.17 15.90 6.95
N THR A 222 -2.86 14.73 6.40
CA THR A 222 -3.82 13.95 5.61
C THR A 222 -4.24 12.70 6.38
N LEU A 223 -5.56 12.55 6.57
CA LEU A 223 -6.19 11.42 7.24
C LEU A 223 -6.81 10.49 6.20
N SER A 224 -6.50 9.21 6.26
CA SER A 224 -7.13 8.15 5.47
C SER A 224 -7.70 7.10 6.42
N ALA A 225 -9.02 7.02 6.48
CA ALA A 225 -9.77 6.12 7.35
C ALA A 225 -11.16 5.85 6.75
N VAL A 226 -11.96 5.03 7.44
CA VAL A 226 -13.39 4.96 7.19
C VAL A 226 -14.00 6.37 7.35
N ALA A 227 -14.89 6.75 6.46
CA ALA A 227 -15.37 8.13 6.32
C ALA A 227 -15.86 8.76 7.63
N SER A 228 -16.59 8.02 8.48
CA SER A 228 -17.05 8.51 9.79
C SER A 228 -15.86 8.83 10.72
N VAL A 229 -14.90 7.91 10.83
CA VAL A 229 -13.70 8.08 11.67
C VAL A 229 -12.87 9.27 11.19
N ALA A 230 -12.63 9.38 9.89
CA ALA A 230 -11.85 10.48 9.32
C ALA A 230 -12.52 11.84 9.54
N PHE A 231 -13.85 11.90 9.43
CA PHE A 231 -14.61 13.12 9.66
C PHE A 231 -14.57 13.54 11.12
N ASP A 232 -14.81 12.62 12.06
CA ASP A 232 -14.81 12.91 13.51
C ASP A 232 -13.43 13.35 13.97
N LEU A 233 -12.36 12.67 13.55
CA LEU A 233 -10.98 13.08 13.85
C LEU A 233 -10.67 14.48 13.29
N LYS A 234 -11.07 14.76 12.06
CA LYS A 234 -10.86 16.06 11.43
C LYS A 234 -11.52 17.17 12.24
N GLU A 235 -12.78 16.99 12.66
CA GLU A 235 -13.52 18.02 13.43
C GLU A 235 -12.85 18.29 14.78
N GLN A 236 -12.37 17.26 15.46
CA GLN A 236 -11.67 17.41 16.76
C GLN A 236 -10.27 18.07 16.58
N LEU A 237 -9.52 17.66 15.55
CA LEU A 237 -8.18 18.18 15.28
C LEU A 237 -8.16 19.63 14.79
N ARG A 238 -9.26 20.14 14.23
CA ARG A 238 -9.37 21.55 13.76
C ARG A 238 -9.09 22.58 14.82
N THR A 239 -9.23 22.22 16.11
CA THR A 239 -8.86 23.10 17.22
C THR A 239 -7.36 23.33 17.31
N TYR A 240 -6.57 22.39 16.81
CA TYR A 240 -5.12 22.36 16.92
C TYR A 240 -4.40 22.63 15.60
N LEU A 241 -4.95 22.16 14.49
CA LEU A 241 -4.30 22.18 13.17
C LEU A 241 -5.18 22.85 12.12
N GLN A 242 -4.59 23.67 11.24
CA GLN A 242 -5.34 24.42 10.23
C GLN A 242 -5.57 23.63 8.93
N ASP A 243 -4.55 22.98 8.39
CA ASP A 243 -4.67 22.23 7.12
C ASP A 243 -4.82 20.72 7.38
N ILE A 244 -6.08 20.27 7.43
CA ILE A 244 -6.43 18.86 7.58
C ILE A 244 -7.21 18.40 6.36
N ARG A 245 -6.67 17.43 5.65
CA ARG A 245 -7.25 16.79 4.46
C ARG A 245 -7.75 15.40 4.80
N VAL A 246 -8.79 14.96 4.11
CA VAL A 246 -9.30 13.59 4.19
C VAL A 246 -9.22 12.97 2.81
N GLU A 247 -8.68 11.77 2.72
CA GLU A 247 -8.53 11.03 1.48
C GLU A 247 -8.97 9.57 1.68
N ALA A 248 -9.78 9.05 0.76
CA ALA A 248 -10.21 7.67 0.83
C ALA A 248 -9.05 6.74 0.46
N ILE A 249 -8.77 5.75 1.30
CA ILE A 249 -7.65 4.82 1.10
C ILE A 249 -7.80 4.01 -0.20
N GLN A 250 -9.02 3.66 -0.59
CA GLN A 250 -9.31 2.96 -1.84
C GLN A 250 -8.87 3.76 -3.07
N THR A 251 -8.99 5.10 -2.99
CA THR A 251 -8.53 5.99 -4.05
C THR A 251 -7.00 5.91 -4.21
N LEU A 252 -6.27 5.83 -3.10
CA LEU A 252 -4.81 5.68 -3.10
C LEU A 252 -4.40 4.34 -3.71
N TYR A 253 -5.04 3.25 -3.31
CA TYR A 253 -4.75 1.91 -3.83
C TYR A 253 -5.02 1.80 -5.32
N ARG A 254 -6.16 2.32 -5.77
CA ARG A 254 -6.52 2.31 -7.20
C ARG A 254 -5.57 3.17 -8.05
N ALA A 255 -5.10 4.30 -7.52
CA ALA A 255 -4.12 5.14 -8.19
C ALA A 255 -2.76 4.45 -8.31
N ASP A 256 -2.33 3.72 -7.27
CA ASP A 256 -1.11 2.91 -7.30
C ASP A 256 -1.22 1.80 -8.33
N ASP A 257 -2.29 1.02 -8.31
CA ASP A 257 -2.53 -0.07 -9.26
C ASP A 257 -2.56 0.45 -10.71
N ARG A 258 -3.21 1.59 -10.95
CA ARG A 258 -3.22 2.23 -12.27
C ARG A 258 -1.81 2.64 -12.70
N THR A 259 -1.05 3.30 -11.83
CA THR A 259 0.32 3.74 -12.13
C THR A 259 1.23 2.56 -12.44
N ALA A 260 1.12 1.48 -11.68
CA ALA A 260 1.95 0.29 -11.85
C ALA A 260 1.64 -0.48 -13.16
N THR A 261 0.38 -0.47 -13.59
CA THR A 261 -0.05 -1.24 -14.76
C THR A 261 0.09 -0.47 -16.07
N VAL A 262 -0.47 0.74 -16.16
CA VAL A 262 -0.46 1.54 -17.40
C VAL A 262 0.61 2.64 -17.44
N GLY A 263 1.26 2.91 -16.31
CA GLY A 263 2.24 3.99 -16.18
C GLY A 263 1.64 5.30 -15.68
N ARG A 264 2.52 6.27 -15.44
CA ARG A 264 2.10 7.61 -15.00
C ARG A 264 1.46 8.38 -16.14
N LEU A 265 0.44 9.16 -15.79
CA LEU A 265 -0.11 10.18 -16.69
C LEU A 265 1.02 11.16 -17.07
N THR A 266 1.47 11.11 -18.30
CA THR A 266 2.25 12.23 -18.87
C THR A 266 1.27 13.37 -19.06
N VAL A 267 1.23 14.31 -18.12
CA VAL A 267 0.55 15.60 -18.35
C VAL A 267 1.35 16.31 -19.43
N THR A 268 0.94 16.16 -20.69
CA THR A 268 1.37 17.05 -21.76
C THR A 268 0.78 18.42 -21.43
N THR A 269 1.58 19.30 -20.86
CA THR A 269 1.28 20.74 -20.84
C THR A 269 1.07 21.16 -22.28
N PRO A 270 -0.09 21.72 -22.65
CA PRO A 270 -0.23 22.29 -23.98
C PRO A 270 0.79 23.40 -24.11
N THR A 271 1.73 23.26 -25.02
CA THR A 271 2.60 24.33 -25.48
C THR A 271 1.70 25.35 -26.15
N ASN A 272 1.39 26.45 -25.47
CA ASN A 272 0.82 27.64 -26.10
C ASN A 272 1.86 28.19 -27.10
N THR A 273 1.58 28.01 -28.37
CA THR A 273 2.18 28.74 -29.47
C THR A 273 1.45 30.04 -29.65
#